data_be89e8aa5c4ac2bb939b609e8f90645f
#
_entry.id   be89e8aa5c4ac2bb939b609e8f90645f
#
_cell.length_a   1.000
_cell.length_b   1.000
_cell.length_c   1.000
_cell.angle_alpha   90.00
_cell.angle_beta   90.00
_cell.angle_gamma   90.00
#
_symmetry.space_group_name_H-M   'P 1'
#
loop_
_entity.id
_entity.type
_entity.pdbx_description
1 polymer ?
#
loop_
_entity_poly.entity_id
_entity_poly.type
_entity_poly.pdbx_seq_one_letter_code
_entity_poly.pdbx_strand_id
1 'polypeptide(L)'
;EFGRSVLEVLRQPLEEKKIVVSRARYSVEYPANFTLVAAMNPCPCGYYNHPTKECTCSPGSVHRYMGRISGPLMDRIDLHVEVTPVTPQELSAAAPGEASAAVRERVVRARAVQEARFGGVEGVHTNSMMNSAMLREYCRLDAASAALLERAMERLSLSARAYDRILKAARTIADLAGRADIVQADIAEAINYRSLDRGNWGR
;
A
#
# COMPACT_ATOMS: atom_id res chain seq x y z
N GLU A 1 19.20 3.55 -4.12
CA GLU A 1 19.36 4.53 -3.05
C GLU A 1 19.18 5.96 -3.55
N PHE A 2 17.96 6.29 -3.85
CA PHE A 2 17.61 7.63 -4.32
C PHE A 2 17.76 8.68 -3.21
N GLY A 3 18.19 9.88 -3.58
CA GLY A 3 18.19 11.03 -2.69
C GLY A 3 16.75 11.43 -2.31
N ARG A 4 16.57 12.00 -1.11
CA ARG A 4 15.25 12.40 -0.59
C ARG A 4 14.48 13.31 -1.55
N SER A 5 15.14 14.27 -2.19
CA SER A 5 14.51 15.19 -3.14
C SER A 5 13.89 14.47 -4.34
N VAL A 6 14.54 13.41 -4.84
CA VAL A 6 14.03 12.59 -5.96
C VAL A 6 12.80 11.80 -5.54
N LEU A 7 12.80 11.24 -4.32
CA LEU A 7 11.65 10.52 -3.78
C LEU A 7 10.44 11.43 -3.57
N GLU A 8 10.66 12.67 -3.10
CA GLU A 8 9.57 13.63 -2.87
C GLU A 8 8.84 14.04 -4.18
N VAL A 9 9.53 14.03 -5.34
CA VAL A 9 8.89 14.30 -6.63
C VAL A 9 7.82 13.28 -7.00
N LEU A 10 7.92 12.03 -6.51
CA LEU A 10 6.92 10.99 -6.74
C LEU A 10 5.56 11.28 -6.10
N ARG A 11 5.48 12.21 -5.15
CA ARG A 11 4.24 12.50 -4.42
C ARG A 11 3.12 13.00 -5.31
N GLN A 12 3.43 13.88 -6.26
CA GLN A 12 2.43 14.43 -7.18
C GLN A 12 1.87 13.36 -8.13
N PRO A 13 2.69 12.64 -8.92
CA PRO A 13 2.16 11.66 -9.86
C PRO A 13 1.45 10.47 -9.18
N LEU A 14 1.84 10.08 -7.97
CA LEU A 14 1.15 9.04 -7.22
C LEU A 14 -0.26 9.45 -6.80
N GLU A 15 -0.51 10.74 -6.56
CA GLU A 15 -1.81 11.25 -6.13
C GLU A 15 -2.66 11.74 -7.31
N GLU A 16 -2.07 12.58 -8.17
CA GLU A 16 -2.79 13.28 -9.24
C GLU A 16 -2.83 12.52 -10.57
N LYS A 17 -2.06 11.43 -10.69
CA LYS A 17 -1.91 10.65 -11.93
C LYS A 17 -1.40 11.46 -13.12
N LYS A 18 -0.80 12.62 -12.85
CA LYS A 18 -0.21 13.53 -13.84
C LYS A 18 1.00 14.25 -13.28
N ILE A 19 1.83 14.77 -14.17
CA ILE A 19 2.96 15.65 -13.86
C ILE A 19 2.74 16.96 -14.59
N VAL A 20 2.90 18.08 -13.89
CA VAL A 20 2.81 19.41 -14.48
C VAL A 20 4.22 20.01 -14.58
N VAL A 21 4.65 20.33 -15.79
CA VAL A 21 5.92 21.02 -16.05
C VAL A 21 5.63 22.46 -16.45
N SER A 22 5.93 23.38 -15.54
CA SER A 22 5.72 24.81 -15.79
C SER A 22 7.04 25.50 -16.16
N ARG A 23 7.03 26.28 -17.22
CA ARG A 23 8.09 27.18 -17.67
C ARG A 23 7.52 28.60 -17.84
N ALA A 24 8.38 29.59 -17.90
CA ALA A 24 7.98 31.01 -17.87
C ALA A 24 6.86 31.43 -18.84
N ARG A 25 6.64 30.69 -19.94
CA ARG A 25 5.64 31.02 -20.97
C ARG A 25 4.56 29.96 -21.17
N TYR A 26 4.69 28.77 -20.59
CA TYR A 26 3.73 27.68 -20.77
C TYR A 26 3.78 26.68 -19.63
N SER A 27 2.68 25.99 -19.43
CA SER A 27 2.56 24.85 -18.55
C SER A 27 2.01 23.66 -19.34
N VAL A 28 2.65 22.52 -19.20
CA VAL A 28 2.28 21.29 -19.90
C VAL A 28 1.97 20.20 -18.88
N GLU A 29 0.85 19.52 -19.06
CA GLU A 29 0.49 18.35 -18.26
C GLU A 29 0.85 17.07 -19.00
N TYR A 30 1.48 16.14 -18.31
CA TYR A 30 1.80 14.79 -18.80
C TYR A 30 1.05 13.76 -17.98
N PRO A 31 0.36 12.78 -18.61
CA PRO A 31 -0.25 11.68 -17.87
C PRO A 31 0.82 10.85 -17.18
N ALA A 32 0.58 10.51 -15.92
CA ALA A 32 1.48 9.72 -15.09
C ALA A 32 0.71 8.70 -14.23
N ASN A 33 -0.16 7.92 -14.86
CA ASN A 33 -0.87 6.84 -14.20
C ASN A 33 -0.05 5.54 -14.27
N PHE A 34 0.67 5.23 -13.20
CA PHE A 34 1.54 4.06 -13.11
C PHE A 34 1.35 3.34 -11.76
N THR A 35 1.80 2.11 -11.68
CA THR A 35 1.94 1.36 -10.42
C THR A 35 3.38 1.46 -9.94
N LEU A 36 3.58 1.93 -8.70
CA LEU A 36 4.88 1.93 -8.04
C LEU A 36 5.07 0.64 -7.24
N VAL A 37 6.11 -0.11 -7.56
CA VAL A 37 6.61 -1.21 -6.72
C VAL A 37 8.02 -0.86 -6.29
N ALA A 38 8.24 -0.82 -4.99
CA ALA A 38 9.54 -0.44 -4.42
C ALA A 38 9.97 -1.46 -3.36
N ALA A 39 11.28 -1.65 -3.24
CA ALA A 39 11.89 -2.46 -2.19
C ALA A 39 12.98 -1.65 -1.49
N MET A 40 13.14 -1.88 -0.19
CA MET A 40 14.19 -1.27 0.60
C MET A 40 14.67 -2.20 1.70
N ASN A 41 15.89 -2.00 2.14
CA ASN A 41 16.40 -2.64 3.34
C ASN A 41 15.94 -1.88 4.60
N PRO A 42 15.90 -2.53 5.78
CA PRO A 42 15.50 -1.86 7.02
C PRO A 42 16.57 -0.91 7.57
N CYS A 43 17.83 -1.04 7.12
CA CYS A 43 18.95 -0.19 7.52
C CYS A 43 20.13 -0.32 6.52
N PRO A 44 21.20 0.48 6.62
CA PRO A 44 22.35 0.40 5.72
C PRO A 44 23.04 -0.98 5.68
N CYS A 45 23.13 -1.70 6.81
CA CYS A 45 23.71 -3.06 6.82
C CYS A 45 22.70 -4.16 6.47
N GLY A 46 21.39 -3.86 6.41
CA GLY A 46 20.32 -4.81 6.08
C GLY A 46 19.83 -5.70 7.22
N TYR A 47 20.40 -5.59 8.43
CA TYR A 47 20.12 -6.54 9.52
C TYR A 47 19.34 -5.94 10.70
N TYR A 48 18.75 -4.76 10.57
CA TYR A 48 17.90 -4.19 11.61
C TYR A 48 16.65 -5.08 11.79
N ASN A 49 16.38 -5.48 13.03
CA ASN A 49 15.34 -6.46 13.41
C ASN A 49 15.48 -7.85 12.78
N HIS A 50 16.68 -8.22 12.32
CA HIS A 50 16.92 -9.56 11.80
C HIS A 50 16.92 -10.61 12.93
N PRO A 51 16.22 -11.76 12.80
CA PRO A 51 16.04 -12.72 13.89
C PRO A 51 17.32 -13.40 14.36
N THR A 52 18.34 -13.52 13.49
CA THR A 52 19.56 -14.30 13.77
C THR A 52 20.86 -13.54 13.53
N LYS A 53 20.82 -12.34 12.92
CA LYS A 53 22.02 -11.55 12.64
C LYS A 53 21.93 -10.21 13.34
N GLU A 54 23.02 -9.81 13.98
CA GLU A 54 23.11 -8.55 14.69
C GLU A 54 23.28 -7.37 13.72
N CYS A 55 22.52 -6.30 13.96
CA CYS A 55 22.64 -5.07 13.22
C CYS A 55 23.83 -4.26 13.76
N THR A 56 24.76 -3.89 12.86
CA THR A 56 25.95 -3.10 13.21
C THR A 56 25.74 -1.58 13.10
N CYS A 57 24.56 -1.14 12.69
CA CYS A 57 24.23 0.28 12.54
C CYS A 57 23.92 0.93 13.89
N SER A 58 24.41 2.14 14.12
CA SER A 58 23.96 2.93 15.25
C SER A 58 22.49 3.33 15.08
N PRO A 59 21.72 3.51 16.20
CA PRO A 59 20.31 3.92 16.13
C PRO A 59 20.09 5.18 15.29
N GLY A 60 20.98 6.17 15.40
CA GLY A 60 20.91 7.38 14.59
C GLY A 60 21.17 7.15 13.09
N SER A 61 21.93 6.11 12.72
CA SER A 61 22.13 5.72 11.32
C SER A 61 20.88 5.06 10.75
N VAL A 62 20.25 4.16 11.52
CA VAL A 62 18.97 3.54 11.14
C VAL A 62 17.88 4.59 10.93
N HIS A 63 17.69 5.47 11.91
CA HIS A 63 16.70 6.54 11.84
C HIS A 63 16.90 7.45 10.63
N ARG A 64 18.14 7.84 10.34
CA ARG A 64 18.48 8.69 9.19
C ARG A 64 18.27 7.98 7.85
N TYR A 65 18.52 6.68 7.81
CA TYR A 65 18.29 5.87 6.62
C TYR A 65 16.78 5.72 6.31
N MET A 66 15.99 5.33 7.29
CA MET A 66 14.54 5.21 7.15
C MET A 66 13.87 6.58 6.88
N GLY A 67 14.34 7.64 7.52
CA GLY A 67 13.84 9.01 7.32
C GLY A 67 14.11 9.62 5.93
N ARG A 68 14.78 8.91 5.02
CA ARG A 68 14.86 9.29 3.59
C ARG A 68 13.51 9.24 2.91
N ILE A 69 12.65 8.29 3.31
CA ILE A 69 11.27 8.23 2.85
C ILE A 69 10.42 9.01 3.84
N SER A 70 9.81 10.08 3.37
CA SER A 70 8.99 10.93 4.24
C SER A 70 7.65 10.26 4.59
N GLY A 71 7.08 10.61 5.75
CA GLY A 71 5.73 10.19 6.13
C GLY A 71 4.69 10.49 5.04
N PRO A 72 4.67 11.72 4.46
CA PRO A 72 3.77 12.04 3.34
C PRO A 72 3.94 11.18 2.09
N LEU A 73 5.13 10.65 1.81
CA LEU A 73 5.32 9.69 0.71
C LEU A 73 4.82 8.30 1.11
N MET A 74 5.11 7.85 2.34
CA MET A 74 4.59 6.59 2.88
C MET A 74 3.06 6.57 2.88
N ASP A 75 2.41 7.65 3.27
CA ASP A 75 0.95 7.78 3.21
C ASP A 75 0.38 7.53 1.80
N ARG A 76 1.18 7.67 0.74
CA ARG A 76 0.78 7.50 -0.67
C ARG A 76 1.03 6.11 -1.23
N ILE A 77 1.80 5.31 -0.54
CA ILE A 77 2.00 3.89 -0.88
C ILE A 77 0.83 3.09 -0.28
N ASP A 78 0.13 2.33 -1.09
CA ASP A 78 -1.11 1.66 -0.67
C ASP A 78 -0.85 0.47 0.25
N LEU A 79 0.19 -0.32 -0.03
CA LEU A 79 0.51 -1.55 0.69
C LEU A 79 1.97 -1.52 1.17
N HIS A 80 2.17 -1.81 2.45
CA HIS A 80 3.48 -2.01 3.05
C HIS A 80 3.62 -3.48 3.42
N VAL A 81 4.64 -4.14 2.92
CA VAL A 81 4.88 -5.56 3.17
C VAL A 81 6.26 -5.74 3.79
N GLU A 82 6.29 -6.30 4.98
CA GLU A 82 7.54 -6.71 5.62
C GLU A 82 7.90 -8.11 5.15
N VAL A 83 9.10 -8.25 4.58
CA VAL A 83 9.61 -9.53 4.09
C VAL A 83 10.63 -10.06 5.10
N THR A 84 10.31 -11.19 5.73
CA THR A 84 11.21 -11.86 6.66
C THR A 84 12.27 -12.68 5.92
N PRO A 85 13.49 -12.77 6.46
CA PRO A 85 14.54 -13.61 5.89
C PRO A 85 14.15 -15.09 5.90
N VAL A 86 14.46 -15.80 4.82
CA VAL A 86 14.24 -17.24 4.70
C VAL A 86 15.51 -17.97 5.14
N THR A 87 15.36 -18.99 5.95
CA THR A 87 16.49 -19.82 6.40
C THR A 87 16.97 -20.80 5.30
N PRO A 88 18.24 -21.25 5.31
CA PRO A 88 18.71 -22.26 4.37
C PRO A 88 17.91 -23.56 4.42
N GLN A 89 17.40 -23.94 5.60
CA GLN A 89 16.54 -25.11 5.78
C GLN A 89 15.19 -24.93 5.07
N GLU A 90 14.56 -23.78 5.24
CA GLU A 90 13.31 -23.45 4.54
C GLU A 90 13.51 -23.41 3.02
N LEU A 91 14.63 -22.85 2.53
CA LEU A 91 14.95 -22.83 1.11
C LEU A 91 15.13 -24.24 0.52
N SER A 92 15.78 -25.14 1.27
CA SER A 92 16.00 -26.52 0.82
C SER A 92 14.75 -27.41 0.96
N ALA A 93 13.84 -27.09 1.88
CA ALA A 93 12.59 -27.81 2.11
C ALA A 93 11.38 -27.18 1.38
N ALA A 94 11.58 -26.07 0.66
CA ALA A 94 10.50 -25.33 0.03
C ALA A 94 9.77 -26.19 -1.01
N ALA A 95 8.49 -26.44 -0.76
CA ALA A 95 7.60 -26.92 -1.80
C ALA A 95 7.44 -25.81 -2.88
N PRO A 96 7.15 -26.19 -4.15
CA PRO A 96 6.83 -25.20 -5.17
C PRO A 96 5.73 -24.27 -4.69
N GLY A 97 5.94 -22.96 -4.83
CA GLY A 97 4.91 -21.96 -4.53
C GLY A 97 3.69 -22.08 -5.44
N GLU A 98 2.65 -21.34 -5.15
CA GLU A 98 1.46 -21.27 -5.99
C GLU A 98 1.83 -20.86 -7.43
N ALA A 99 1.32 -21.58 -8.42
CA ALA A 99 1.60 -21.30 -9.83
C ALA A 99 1.01 -19.93 -10.24
N SER A 100 1.77 -19.15 -11.02
CA SER A 100 1.33 -17.84 -11.53
C SER A 100 0.01 -17.89 -12.30
N ALA A 101 -0.30 -19.03 -12.94
CA ALA A 101 -1.57 -19.22 -13.64
C ALA A 101 -2.78 -19.16 -12.67
N ALA A 102 -2.67 -19.82 -11.51
CA ALA A 102 -3.73 -19.81 -10.49
C ALA A 102 -3.91 -18.41 -9.88
N VAL A 103 -2.79 -17.71 -9.60
CA VAL A 103 -2.82 -16.32 -9.14
C VAL A 103 -3.50 -15.42 -10.18
N ARG A 104 -3.12 -15.55 -11.45
CA ARG A 104 -3.69 -14.76 -12.54
C ARG A 104 -5.19 -14.97 -12.67
N GLU A 105 -5.67 -16.20 -12.58
CA GLU A 105 -7.10 -16.52 -12.67
C GLU A 105 -7.89 -15.82 -11.56
N ARG A 106 -7.39 -15.83 -10.32
CA ARG A 106 -7.98 -15.15 -9.17
C ARG A 106 -8.03 -13.63 -9.38
N VAL A 107 -6.95 -13.05 -9.90
CA VAL A 107 -6.89 -11.62 -10.22
C VAL A 107 -7.87 -11.25 -11.34
N VAL A 108 -7.95 -12.05 -12.40
CA VAL A 108 -8.88 -11.80 -13.53
C VAL A 108 -10.34 -11.82 -13.05
N ARG A 109 -10.72 -12.77 -12.17
CA ARG A 109 -12.07 -12.80 -11.58
C ARG A 109 -12.37 -11.53 -10.77
N ALA A 110 -11.42 -11.10 -9.90
CA ALA A 110 -11.60 -9.88 -9.12
C ALA A 110 -11.70 -8.64 -10.00
N ARG A 111 -10.93 -8.59 -11.10
CA ARG A 111 -10.99 -7.48 -12.08
C ARG A 111 -12.34 -7.45 -12.81
N ALA A 112 -12.89 -8.59 -13.17
CA ALA A 112 -14.21 -8.65 -13.80
C ALA A 112 -15.32 -8.10 -12.87
N VAL A 113 -15.24 -8.37 -11.56
CA VAL A 113 -16.15 -7.78 -10.57
C VAL A 113 -16.02 -6.26 -10.51
N GLN A 114 -14.79 -5.73 -10.54
CA GLN A 114 -14.55 -4.29 -10.54
C GLN A 114 -15.03 -3.63 -11.85
N GLU A 115 -14.78 -4.26 -12.98
CA GLU A 115 -15.26 -3.80 -14.27
C GLU A 115 -16.79 -3.72 -14.33
N ALA A 116 -17.47 -4.74 -13.82
CA ALA A 116 -18.94 -4.72 -13.71
C ALA A 116 -19.43 -3.63 -12.73
N ARG A 117 -18.71 -3.40 -11.60
CA ARG A 117 -19.05 -2.35 -10.62
C ARG A 117 -18.94 -0.95 -11.19
N PHE A 118 -17.94 -0.69 -12.00
CA PHE A 118 -17.63 0.64 -12.55
C PHE A 118 -18.08 0.79 -14.00
N GLY A 119 -18.78 -0.19 -14.56
CA GLY A 119 -19.31 -0.13 -15.92
C GLY A 119 -20.19 1.10 -16.11
N GLY A 120 -19.80 1.99 -17.04
CA GLY A 120 -20.48 3.26 -17.28
C GLY A 120 -19.93 4.46 -16.51
N VAL A 121 -18.92 4.30 -15.67
CA VAL A 121 -18.23 5.42 -14.99
C VAL A 121 -16.95 5.74 -15.75
N GLU A 122 -16.92 6.89 -16.41
CA GLU A 122 -15.77 7.31 -17.20
C GLU A 122 -14.50 7.45 -16.34
N GLY A 123 -13.40 6.87 -16.80
CA GLY A 123 -12.08 6.96 -16.16
C GLY A 123 -11.90 6.13 -14.88
N VAL A 124 -12.88 5.32 -14.46
CA VAL A 124 -12.79 4.46 -13.28
C VAL A 124 -12.88 3.00 -13.68
N HIS A 125 -11.81 2.24 -13.44
CA HIS A 125 -11.71 0.82 -13.83
C HIS A 125 -11.35 -0.10 -12.66
N THR A 126 -10.94 0.47 -11.52
CA THR A 126 -10.47 -0.30 -10.36
C THR A 126 -10.83 0.37 -9.04
N ASN A 127 -10.86 -0.42 -7.98
CA ASN A 127 -11.13 0.11 -6.62
C ASN A 127 -10.14 1.22 -6.21
N SER A 128 -8.88 1.19 -6.68
CA SER A 128 -7.90 2.23 -6.38
C SER A 128 -8.29 3.61 -6.91
N MET A 129 -9.14 3.67 -7.93
CA MET A 129 -9.60 4.90 -8.58
C MET A 129 -10.86 5.50 -7.94
N MET A 130 -11.49 4.81 -6.98
CA MET A 130 -12.68 5.32 -6.30
C MET A 130 -12.42 6.68 -5.64
N ASN A 131 -13.36 7.60 -5.83
CA ASN A 131 -13.44 8.86 -5.09
C ASN A 131 -14.22 8.67 -3.77
N SER A 132 -14.30 9.71 -2.96
CA SER A 132 -14.97 9.64 -1.65
C SER A 132 -16.47 9.31 -1.72
N ALA A 133 -17.16 9.66 -2.80
CA ALA A 133 -18.57 9.28 -2.99
C ALA A 133 -18.70 7.79 -3.24
N MET A 134 -17.86 7.23 -4.12
CA MET A 134 -17.81 5.81 -4.41
C MET A 134 -17.38 4.97 -3.19
N LEU A 135 -16.46 5.48 -2.35
CA LEU A 135 -16.09 4.80 -1.11
C LEU A 135 -17.30 4.63 -0.19
N ARG A 136 -18.12 5.66 -0.04
CA ARG A 136 -19.37 5.58 0.75
C ARG A 136 -20.39 4.60 0.18
N GLU A 137 -20.42 4.43 -1.13
CA GLU A 137 -21.33 3.53 -1.83
C GLU A 137 -20.86 2.07 -1.79
N TYR A 138 -19.61 1.82 -2.18
CA TYR A 138 -19.08 0.47 -2.42
C TYR A 138 -18.25 -0.12 -1.26
N CYS A 139 -17.91 0.69 -0.25
CA CYS A 139 -17.13 0.27 0.91
C CYS A 139 -17.93 0.42 2.22
N ARG A 140 -19.21 0.05 2.20
CA ARG A 140 -20.03 0.06 3.41
C ARG A 140 -19.50 -0.97 4.40
N LEU A 141 -19.41 -0.56 5.66
CA LEU A 141 -18.95 -1.39 6.75
C LEU A 141 -20.10 -1.69 7.70
N ASP A 142 -20.12 -2.89 8.23
CA ASP A 142 -20.94 -3.19 9.41
C ASP A 142 -20.39 -2.52 10.67
N ALA A 143 -21.13 -2.52 11.75
CA ALA A 143 -20.74 -1.85 13.00
C ALA A 143 -19.44 -2.42 13.60
N ALA A 144 -19.19 -3.72 13.47
CA ALA A 144 -17.98 -4.37 13.98
C ALA A 144 -16.74 -3.97 13.18
N SER A 145 -16.85 -3.97 11.85
CA SER A 145 -15.79 -3.54 10.93
C SER A 145 -15.46 -2.06 11.08
N ALA A 146 -16.49 -1.20 11.23
CA ALA A 146 -16.31 0.22 11.46
C ALA A 146 -15.58 0.49 12.79
N ALA A 147 -16.01 -0.15 13.88
CA ALA A 147 -15.36 -0.02 15.20
C ALA A 147 -13.92 -0.55 15.20
N LEU A 148 -13.61 -1.60 14.43
CA LEU A 148 -12.24 -2.09 14.27
C LEU A 148 -11.35 -1.05 13.57
N LEU A 149 -11.84 -0.48 12.47
CA LEU A 149 -11.12 0.53 11.69
C LEU A 149 -10.88 1.80 12.51
N GLU A 150 -11.90 2.28 13.25
CA GLU A 150 -11.81 3.45 14.12
C GLU A 150 -10.72 3.27 15.20
N ARG A 151 -10.75 2.15 15.91
CA ARG A 151 -9.70 1.82 16.90
C ARG A 151 -8.30 1.74 16.30
N ALA A 152 -8.17 1.21 15.08
CA ALA A 152 -6.88 1.16 14.39
C ALA A 152 -6.41 2.57 13.99
N MET A 153 -7.30 3.43 13.51
CA MET A 153 -6.99 4.83 13.18
C MET A 153 -6.44 5.59 14.39
N GLU A 154 -7.07 5.45 15.54
CA GLU A 154 -6.63 6.06 16.80
C GLU A 154 -5.29 5.47 17.27
N ARG A 155 -5.21 4.15 17.40
CA ARG A 155 -4.03 3.46 17.94
C ARG A 155 -2.77 3.67 17.11
N LEU A 156 -2.89 3.66 15.79
CA LEU A 156 -1.79 3.81 14.84
C LEU A 156 -1.60 5.26 14.37
N SER A 157 -2.42 6.20 14.86
CA SER A 157 -2.41 7.62 14.46
C SER A 157 -2.45 7.79 12.93
N LEU A 158 -3.31 7.03 12.27
CA LEU A 158 -3.43 7.01 10.81
C LEU A 158 -4.10 8.29 10.29
N SER A 159 -3.71 8.70 9.08
CA SER A 159 -4.30 9.86 8.42
C SER A 159 -5.64 9.52 7.74
N ALA A 160 -6.44 10.55 7.41
CA ALA A 160 -7.65 10.37 6.60
C ALA A 160 -7.35 9.71 5.23
N ARG A 161 -6.14 9.95 4.65
CA ARG A 161 -5.71 9.25 3.43
C ARG A 161 -5.51 7.75 3.67
N ALA A 162 -4.95 7.38 4.80
CA ALA A 162 -4.80 5.98 5.18
C ALA A 162 -6.16 5.29 5.33
N TYR A 163 -7.17 5.98 5.89
CA TYR A 163 -8.54 5.49 5.96
C TYR A 163 -9.09 5.10 4.58
N ASP A 164 -9.04 6.01 3.62
CA ASP A 164 -9.51 5.75 2.25
C ASP A 164 -8.76 4.58 1.59
N ARG A 165 -7.45 4.47 1.82
CA ARG A 165 -6.62 3.38 1.28
C ARG A 165 -6.95 2.03 1.90
N ILE A 166 -7.18 1.99 3.20
CA ILE A 166 -7.64 0.78 3.90
C ILE A 166 -8.97 0.32 3.32
N LEU A 167 -9.93 1.21 3.09
CA LEU A 167 -11.22 0.85 2.49
C LEU A 167 -11.06 0.30 1.07
N LYS A 168 -10.23 0.92 0.22
CA LYS A 168 -9.93 0.44 -1.13
C LYS A 168 -9.26 -0.93 -1.13
N ALA A 169 -8.32 -1.14 -0.23
CA ALA A 169 -7.65 -2.44 -0.05
C ALA A 169 -8.63 -3.51 0.45
N ALA A 170 -9.41 -3.22 1.49
CA ALA A 170 -10.42 -4.12 2.03
C ALA A 170 -11.47 -4.52 0.98
N ARG A 171 -11.94 -3.56 0.16
CA ARG A 171 -12.83 -3.86 -0.97
C ARG A 171 -12.17 -4.79 -1.98
N THR A 172 -10.89 -4.60 -2.26
CA THR A 172 -10.15 -5.46 -3.19
C THR A 172 -9.93 -6.86 -2.61
N ILE A 173 -9.66 -6.99 -1.32
CA ILE A 173 -9.55 -8.26 -0.60
C ILE A 173 -10.88 -9.03 -0.67
N ALA A 174 -12.00 -8.34 -0.42
CA ALA A 174 -13.33 -8.95 -0.54
C ALA A 174 -13.65 -9.38 -1.98
N ASP A 175 -13.28 -8.58 -3.00
CA ASP A 175 -13.43 -8.96 -4.42
C ASP A 175 -12.60 -10.20 -4.77
N LEU A 176 -11.34 -10.27 -4.31
CA LEU A 176 -10.48 -11.44 -4.49
C LEU A 176 -11.05 -12.71 -3.84
N ALA A 177 -11.76 -12.55 -2.74
CA ALA A 177 -12.44 -13.63 -2.05
C ALA A 177 -13.87 -13.93 -2.58
N GLY A 178 -14.31 -13.19 -3.61
CA GLY A 178 -15.63 -13.35 -4.23
C GLY A 178 -16.81 -12.91 -3.35
N ARG A 179 -16.58 -12.00 -2.39
CA ARG A 179 -17.63 -11.51 -1.47
C ARG A 179 -18.23 -10.18 -1.95
N ALA A 180 -19.54 -10.06 -1.81
CA ALA A 180 -20.26 -8.81 -2.09
C ALA A 180 -19.96 -7.74 -1.03
N ASP A 181 -19.87 -8.13 0.24
CA ASP A 181 -19.66 -7.21 1.37
C ASP A 181 -18.23 -7.31 1.91
N ILE A 182 -17.76 -6.20 2.47
CA ILE A 182 -16.52 -6.15 3.24
C ILE A 182 -16.82 -6.69 4.64
N VAL A 183 -16.02 -7.66 5.09
CA VAL A 183 -16.13 -8.22 6.43
C VAL A 183 -14.95 -7.80 7.31
N GLN A 184 -15.07 -8.00 8.62
CA GLN A 184 -14.05 -7.61 9.59
C GLN A 184 -12.66 -8.18 9.30
N ALA A 185 -12.56 -9.38 8.73
CA ALA A 185 -11.29 -9.98 8.32
C ALA A 185 -10.60 -9.19 7.21
N ASP A 186 -11.36 -8.65 6.25
CA ASP A 186 -10.81 -7.83 5.15
C ASP A 186 -10.24 -6.51 5.68
N ILE A 187 -10.92 -5.89 6.65
CA ILE A 187 -10.44 -4.68 7.33
C ILE A 187 -9.17 -4.99 8.13
N ALA A 188 -9.13 -6.10 8.87
CA ALA A 188 -7.96 -6.49 9.64
C ALA A 188 -6.74 -6.73 8.72
N GLU A 189 -6.92 -7.42 7.61
CA GLU A 189 -5.89 -7.64 6.61
C GLU A 189 -5.42 -6.32 5.98
N ALA A 190 -6.34 -5.45 5.58
CA ALA A 190 -6.02 -4.15 5.00
C ALA A 190 -5.25 -3.24 5.97
N ILE A 191 -5.57 -3.27 7.28
CA ILE A 191 -4.83 -2.55 8.32
C ILE A 191 -3.40 -3.08 8.44
N ASN A 192 -3.19 -4.41 8.35
CA ASN A 192 -1.85 -5.00 8.42
C ASN A 192 -0.92 -4.49 7.32
N TYR A 193 -1.46 -4.19 6.14
CA TYR A 193 -0.68 -3.56 5.06
C TYR A 193 -0.32 -2.08 5.32
N ARG A 194 -0.69 -1.53 6.48
CA ARG A 194 -0.33 -0.18 6.93
C ARG A 194 0.57 -0.19 8.17
N SER A 195 1.19 -1.33 8.47
CA SER A 195 2.01 -1.54 9.67
C SER A 195 3.22 -0.60 9.79
N LEU A 196 3.72 -0.07 8.67
CA LEU A 196 4.85 0.86 8.63
C LEU A 196 4.45 2.34 8.67
N ASP A 197 3.16 2.65 8.82
CA ASP A 197 2.72 4.05 8.94
C ASP A 197 3.19 4.66 10.27
N ARG A 198 3.54 5.91 10.17
CA ARG A 198 4.00 6.92 11.16
C ARG A 198 4.46 6.46 12.56
N GLY A 199 3.77 5.53 13.21
CA GLY A 199 4.07 5.11 14.59
C GLY A 199 5.31 4.22 14.72
N ASN A 200 5.61 3.46 13.69
CA ASN A 200 6.65 2.43 13.70
C ASN A 200 7.81 2.71 12.74
N TRP A 201 7.66 3.72 11.86
CA TRP A 201 8.68 4.03 10.87
C TRP A 201 9.86 4.78 11.49
N GLY A 202 11.02 4.13 11.56
CA GLY A 202 12.26 4.73 12.06
C GLY A 202 12.40 4.83 13.58
N ARG A 203 11.59 4.11 14.36
CA ARG A 203 11.72 3.99 15.82
C ARG A 203 12.53 2.79 16.20
#